data_0f8ee4746fa9845620e35ad129bba8ee
#
_entry.id   0f8ee4746fa9845620e35ad129bba8ee
#
_cell.length_a   1.000
_cell.length_b   1.000
_cell.length_c   1.000
_cell.angle_alpha   90.00
_cell.angle_beta   90.00
_cell.angle_gamma   90.00
#
_symmetry.space_group_name_H-M   'P 1'
#
loop_
_entity.id
_entity.type
_entity.pdbx_description
1 polymer ?
#
loop_
_entity_poly.entity_id
_entity_poly.type
_entity_poly.pdbx_seq_one_letter_code
_entity_poly.pdbx_strand_id
1 'polypeptide(L)'
;MKYMIHGEIDPETGVEVEAQPDKIQELIGKWQALNPIGMYFSLTRRTMTIIVDAPNEDAFFEPLHAMWVLTKDYPDVYPVASVDEFPQILQRAGIIG
;
A
#
# COMPACT_ATOMS: atom_id res chain seq x y z
N MET A 1 -4.86 -13.31 -0.09
CA MET A 1 -3.53 -12.95 0.46
C MET A 1 -3.49 -11.46 0.78
N LYS A 2 -2.92 -11.13 1.92
CA LYS A 2 -2.78 -9.73 2.31
C LYS A 2 -1.47 -9.16 1.78
N TYR A 3 -1.54 -7.94 1.28
CA TYR A 3 -0.36 -7.20 0.79
C TYR A 3 -0.27 -5.88 1.52
N MET A 4 0.95 -5.49 1.85
CA MET A 4 1.25 -4.14 2.33
C MET A 4 1.89 -3.36 1.18
N ILE A 5 1.34 -2.18 0.93
CA ILE A 5 1.87 -1.23 -0.03
C ILE A 5 2.36 -0.02 0.77
N HIS A 6 3.63 0.29 0.65
CA HIS A 6 4.23 1.38 1.40
C HIS A 6 4.94 2.33 0.43
N GLY A 7 4.51 3.56 0.39
CA GLY A 7 5.11 4.60 -0.44
C GLY A 7 5.66 5.74 0.40
N GLU A 8 6.78 6.27 -0.04
CA GLU A 8 7.39 7.46 0.55
C GLU A 8 7.79 8.39 -0.59
N ILE A 9 7.54 9.68 -0.44
CA ILE A 9 7.93 10.68 -1.43
C ILE A 9 8.94 11.63 -0.80
N ASP A 10 9.90 12.06 -1.63
CA ASP A 10 10.86 13.06 -1.19
C ASP A 10 10.17 14.42 -0.98
N PRO A 11 10.79 15.32 -0.19
CA PRO A 11 10.15 16.61 0.09
C PRO A 11 9.84 17.46 -1.13
N GLU A 12 10.68 17.39 -2.15
CA GLU A 12 10.48 18.18 -3.37
C GLU A 12 9.27 17.70 -4.16
N THR A 13 9.16 16.39 -4.40
CA THR A 13 7.98 15.78 -5.03
C THR A 13 6.73 15.99 -4.17
N GLY A 14 6.89 15.91 -2.86
CA GLY A 14 5.79 16.13 -1.92
C GLY A 14 5.17 17.52 -2.06
N VAL A 15 5.97 18.55 -2.25
CA VAL A 15 5.47 19.91 -2.50
C VAL A 15 4.67 19.96 -3.80
N GLU A 16 5.15 19.33 -4.86
CA GLU A 16 4.42 19.26 -6.12
C GLU A 16 3.09 18.53 -5.98
N VAL A 17 3.07 17.43 -5.25
CA VAL A 17 1.87 16.64 -5.00
C VAL A 17 0.84 17.42 -4.19
N GLU A 18 1.29 18.10 -3.15
CA GLU A 18 0.42 18.94 -2.32
C GLU A 18 -0.25 20.08 -3.10
N ALA A 19 0.37 20.53 -4.19
CA ALA A 19 -0.20 21.53 -5.09
C ALA A 19 -1.31 20.95 -5.99
N GLN A 20 -1.55 19.64 -5.93
CA GLN A 20 -2.52 18.92 -6.75
C GLN A 20 -3.49 18.12 -5.88
N PRO A 21 -4.30 18.78 -5.03
CA PRO A 21 -5.18 18.07 -4.11
C PRO A 21 -6.19 17.16 -4.79
N ASP A 22 -6.63 17.49 -6.00
CA ASP A 22 -7.56 16.67 -6.76
C ASP A 22 -6.93 15.32 -7.14
N LYS A 23 -5.64 15.33 -7.47
CA LYS A 23 -4.90 14.11 -7.79
C LYS A 23 -4.74 13.21 -6.56
N ILE A 24 -4.49 13.80 -5.41
CA ILE A 24 -4.40 13.08 -4.14
C ILE A 24 -5.75 12.43 -3.83
N GLN A 25 -6.83 13.15 -3.95
CA GLN A 25 -8.18 12.64 -3.70
C GLN A 25 -8.53 11.50 -4.64
N GLU A 26 -8.19 11.64 -5.91
CA GLU A 26 -8.41 10.59 -6.92
C GLU A 26 -7.65 9.32 -6.55
N LEU A 27 -6.39 9.44 -6.16
CA LEU A 27 -5.57 8.30 -5.73
C LEU A 27 -6.16 7.61 -4.51
N ILE A 28 -6.52 8.38 -3.49
CA ILE A 28 -7.15 7.85 -2.28
C ILE A 28 -8.43 7.08 -2.64
N GLY A 29 -9.28 7.66 -3.51
CA GLY A 29 -10.51 7.03 -3.95
C GLY A 29 -10.28 5.70 -4.66
N LYS A 30 -9.24 5.58 -5.47
CA LYS A 30 -8.89 4.33 -6.16
C LYS A 30 -8.53 3.23 -5.16
N TRP A 31 -7.79 3.55 -4.11
CA TRP A 31 -7.47 2.57 -3.06
C TRP A 31 -8.69 2.24 -2.22
N GLN A 32 -9.51 3.22 -1.86
CA GLN A 32 -10.73 3.00 -1.08
C GLN A 32 -11.73 2.09 -1.80
N ALA A 33 -11.76 2.13 -3.11
CA ALA A 33 -12.65 1.28 -3.92
C ALA A 33 -12.33 -0.21 -3.78
N LEU A 34 -11.14 -0.56 -3.30
CA LEU A 34 -10.72 -1.95 -3.05
C LEU A 34 -11.04 -2.42 -1.64
N ASN A 35 -11.71 -1.62 -0.84
CA ASN A 35 -12.02 -1.92 0.56
C ASN A 35 -10.80 -2.36 1.36
N PRO A 36 -9.78 -1.51 1.48
CA PRO A 36 -8.54 -1.88 2.16
C PRO A 36 -8.78 -2.23 3.62
N ILE A 37 -7.99 -3.17 4.15
CA ILE A 37 -8.01 -3.54 5.56
C ILE A 37 -7.52 -2.36 6.41
N GLY A 38 -6.54 -1.62 5.90
CA GLY A 38 -6.02 -0.42 6.53
C GLY A 38 -5.45 0.53 5.50
N MET A 39 -5.49 1.82 5.82
CA MET A 39 -4.96 2.86 4.98
C MET A 39 -4.50 3.99 5.90
N TYR A 40 -3.20 4.25 5.91
CA TYR A 40 -2.58 5.14 6.89
C TYR A 40 -1.65 6.13 6.25
N PHE A 41 -1.66 7.34 6.78
CA PHE A 41 -0.70 8.39 6.42
C PHE A 41 0.12 8.75 7.65
N SER A 42 1.42 8.90 7.48
CA SER A 42 2.26 9.37 8.58
C SER A 42 2.01 10.86 8.84
N LEU A 43 2.03 11.22 10.12
CA LEU A 43 1.92 12.62 10.52
C LEU A 43 3.29 13.32 10.57
N THR A 44 4.38 12.55 10.48
CA THR A 44 5.75 13.07 10.65
C THR A 44 6.62 12.85 9.41
N ARG A 45 6.12 12.08 8.44
CA ARG A 45 6.82 11.76 7.20
C ARG A 45 5.82 11.76 6.04
N ARG A 46 6.31 11.89 4.82
CA ARG A 46 5.47 11.84 3.62
C ARG A 46 5.33 10.38 3.17
N THR A 47 4.69 9.57 3.99
CA THR A 47 4.48 8.16 3.71
C THR A 47 3.00 7.79 3.73
N MET A 48 2.66 6.78 2.93
CA MET A 48 1.33 6.21 2.85
C MET A 48 1.48 4.69 2.91
N THR A 49 0.71 4.05 3.78
CA THR A 49 0.71 2.60 3.93
C THR A 49 -0.69 2.08 3.75
N ILE A 50 -0.85 1.10 2.84
CA ILE A 50 -2.14 0.49 2.55
C ILE A 50 -2.00 -1.02 2.74
N ILE A 51 -3.01 -1.64 3.33
CA ILE A 51 -3.10 -3.09 3.46
C ILE A 51 -4.36 -3.54 2.74
N VAL A 52 -4.19 -4.40 1.73
CA VAL A 52 -5.29 -4.94 0.95
C VAL A 52 -5.29 -6.46 0.99
N ASP A 53 -6.46 -7.06 0.89
CA ASP A 53 -6.58 -8.51 0.66
C ASP A 53 -6.92 -8.70 -0.81
N ALA A 54 -6.06 -9.41 -1.53
CA ALA A 54 -6.19 -9.59 -2.97
C ALA A 54 -5.62 -10.95 -3.38
N PRO A 55 -6.11 -11.55 -4.47
CA PRO A 55 -5.56 -12.82 -4.96
C PRO A 55 -4.13 -12.69 -5.50
N ASN A 56 -3.78 -11.55 -6.06
CA ASN A 56 -2.45 -11.24 -6.59
C ASN A 56 -2.33 -9.72 -6.81
N GLU A 57 -1.15 -9.28 -7.26
CA GLU A 57 -0.84 -7.86 -7.46
C GLU A 57 -1.66 -7.23 -8.59
N ASP A 58 -2.11 -8.02 -9.57
CA ASP A 58 -2.91 -7.50 -10.69
C ASP A 58 -4.20 -6.85 -10.19
N ALA A 59 -4.75 -7.36 -9.08
CA ALA A 59 -6.00 -6.87 -8.53
C ALA A 59 -5.92 -5.41 -8.05
N PHE A 60 -4.72 -4.91 -7.74
CA PHE A 60 -4.53 -3.54 -7.29
C PHE A 60 -3.52 -2.76 -8.15
N PHE A 61 -3.25 -3.24 -9.35
CA PHE A 61 -2.27 -2.59 -10.22
C PHE A 61 -2.68 -1.18 -10.63
N GLU A 62 -3.96 -0.93 -10.87
CA GLU A 62 -4.43 0.40 -11.26
C GLU A 62 -4.08 1.48 -10.23
N PRO A 63 -4.48 1.36 -8.94
CA PRO A 63 -4.09 2.35 -7.95
C PRO A 63 -2.60 2.36 -7.68
N LEU A 64 -1.92 1.22 -7.79
CA LEU A 64 -0.47 1.14 -7.63
C LEU A 64 0.24 1.96 -8.71
N HIS A 65 -0.17 1.80 -9.95
CA HIS A 65 0.37 2.57 -11.07
C HIS A 65 0.09 4.07 -10.91
N ALA A 66 -1.14 4.44 -10.53
CA ALA A 66 -1.49 5.82 -10.28
C ALA A 66 -0.62 6.44 -9.17
N MET A 67 -0.31 5.64 -8.15
CA MET A 67 0.53 6.04 -7.03
C MET A 67 1.95 6.37 -7.50
N TRP A 68 2.59 5.48 -8.25
CA TRP A 68 3.96 5.75 -8.69
C TRP A 68 4.05 6.89 -9.71
N VAL A 69 3.04 7.06 -10.55
CA VAL A 69 3.00 8.20 -11.49
C VAL A 69 2.94 9.52 -10.74
N LEU A 70 2.11 9.59 -9.69
CA LEU A 70 1.97 10.79 -8.90
C LEU A 70 3.21 11.08 -8.04
N THR A 71 3.74 10.05 -7.39
CA THR A 71 4.87 10.20 -6.45
C THR A 71 6.23 10.18 -7.13
N LYS A 72 6.31 9.74 -8.39
CA LYS A 72 7.55 9.57 -9.17
C LYS A 72 8.51 8.58 -8.54
N ASP A 73 7.97 7.63 -7.76
CA ASP A 73 8.74 6.59 -7.08
C ASP A 73 7.91 5.31 -7.01
N TYR A 74 8.58 4.16 -6.99
CA TYR A 74 7.91 2.88 -6.85
C TYR A 74 7.65 2.61 -5.36
N PRO A 75 6.39 2.35 -4.97
CA PRO A 75 6.12 1.92 -3.62
C PRO A 75 6.63 0.50 -3.39
N ASP A 76 6.97 0.20 -2.14
CA ASP A 76 7.29 -1.16 -1.74
C ASP A 76 6.00 -1.96 -1.64
N VAL A 77 6.00 -3.18 -2.20
CA VAL A 77 4.85 -4.07 -2.18
C VAL A 77 5.32 -5.46 -1.73
N TYR A 78 4.73 -5.97 -0.68
CA TYR A 78 5.10 -7.29 -0.19
C TYR A 78 3.93 -7.96 0.53
N PRO A 79 3.86 -9.32 0.47
CA PRO A 79 2.83 -10.06 1.19
C PRO A 79 3.08 -9.98 2.69
N VAL A 80 1.99 -9.93 3.45
CA VAL A 80 2.04 -9.89 4.91
C VAL A 80 1.04 -10.89 5.48
N ALA A 81 1.28 -11.31 6.71
CA ALA A 81 0.36 -12.14 7.47
C ALA A 81 0.11 -11.47 8.81
N SER A 82 -1.11 -11.61 9.32
CA SER A 82 -1.42 -11.15 10.67
C SER A 82 -0.71 -12.02 11.71
N VAL A 83 -0.63 -11.52 12.93
CA VAL A 83 -0.10 -12.28 14.07
C VAL A 83 -0.85 -13.61 14.24
N ASP A 84 -2.14 -13.62 13.96
CA ASP A 84 -2.97 -14.82 14.12
C ASP A 84 -2.77 -15.83 12.97
N GLU A 85 -2.45 -15.36 11.78
CA GLU A 85 -2.22 -16.19 10.61
C GLU A 85 -0.82 -16.80 10.55
N PHE A 86 0.16 -16.10 11.09
CA PHE A 86 1.56 -16.46 10.93
C PHE A 86 1.93 -17.85 11.46
N PRO A 87 1.47 -18.28 12.65
CA PRO A 87 1.74 -19.64 13.13
C PRO A 87 1.24 -20.73 12.20
N GLN A 88 0.08 -20.53 11.56
CA GLN A 88 -0.49 -21.49 10.61
C GLN A 88 0.38 -21.61 9.36
N ILE A 89 0.96 -20.50 8.90
CA ILE A 89 1.86 -20.48 7.76
C ILE A 89 3.13 -21.27 8.10
N LEU A 90 3.68 -21.08 9.29
CA LEU A 90 4.84 -21.84 9.75
C LEU A 90 4.57 -23.33 9.84
N GLN A 91 3.39 -23.73 10.30
CA GLN A 91 2.98 -25.12 10.34
C GLN A 91 2.89 -25.75 8.94
N ARG A 92 2.23 -25.07 8.02
CA ARG A 92 2.10 -25.55 6.62
C ARG A 92 3.44 -25.68 5.92
N ALA A 93 4.41 -24.83 6.29
CA ALA A 93 5.76 -24.87 5.75
C ALA A 93 6.64 -25.93 6.43
N GLY A 94 6.13 -26.59 7.49
CA GLY A 94 6.89 -27.60 8.23
C GLY A 94 7.97 -27.03 9.13
N ILE A 95 7.92 -25.75 9.45
CA ILE A 95 8.91 -25.07 10.29
C ILE A 95 8.63 -25.32 11.78
N ILE A 96 7.35 -25.38 12.13
CA ILE A 96 6.91 -25.75 13.48
C ILE A 96 5.92 -26.90 13.39
N GLY A 97 5.88 -27.70 14.45
CA GLY A 97 5.05 -28.90 14.51
C GLY A 97 3.56 -28.64 14.66
#